data_0020e11b5618b32886b7251f0d8a6720
#
_entry.id   0020e11b5618b32886b7251f0d8a6720
#
_cell.length_a   1.000
_cell.length_b   1.000
_cell.length_c   1.000
_cell.angle_alpha   90.00
_cell.angle_beta   90.00
_cell.angle_gamma   90.00
#
_symmetry.space_group_name_H-M   'P 1'
#
loop_
_entity.id
_entity.type
_entity.pdbx_description
1 polymer ?
#
loop_
_entity_poly.entity_id
_entity_poly.type
_entity_poly.pdbx_seq_one_letter_code
_entity_poly.pdbx_strand_id
1 'polypeptide(L)'
;MNNIKKIGGQRENVVFDIVLSTYPGGVLVDNIDAKARFTDGVIPAGTIIVITAPNKGKVINADLTAANIKGAAGLVQKSVAIEDFTQVSVVTDGTFRTVALPDKEKAGVALIVKEVPTLKGW
;
A
#
# COMPACT_ATOMS: atom_id res chain seq x y z
N MET A 1 -25.38 -15.60 -1.38
CA MET A 1 -24.65 -15.55 -1.05
C MET A 1 -24.08 -15.68 -1.24
N ASN A 2 -23.83 -15.48 -1.30
CA ASN A 2 -22.98 -15.39 -1.21
C ASN A 2 -22.19 -15.46 -1.22
N ASN A 3 -21.89 -15.18 -1.24
CA ASN A 3 -20.99 -15.20 -0.99
C ASN A 3 -20.40 -14.83 -0.88
N ILE A 4 -20.59 -14.28 -0.84
CA ILE A 4 -19.91 -13.88 -0.43
C ILE A 4 -19.44 -14.14 0.29
N LYS A 5 -19.45 -14.26 0.42
CA LYS A 5 -18.95 -14.46 1.16
C LYS A 5 -18.27 -14.64 1.67
N LYS A 6 -18.30 -14.71 1.88
CA LYS A 6 -17.57 -14.78 2.50
C LYS A 6 -16.72 -15.35 2.69
N ILE A 7 -17.02 -15.08 2.50
CA ILE A 7 -15.82 -15.70 2.65
C ILE A 7 -15.13 -15.64 3.98
N GLY A 8 -15.34 -16.57 4.77
CA GLY A 8 -14.68 -16.74 6.02
C GLY A 8 -14.32 -15.48 6.78
N GLY A 9 -15.06 -14.47 6.65
CA GLY A 9 -14.73 -13.23 7.27
C GLY A 9 -13.52 -12.50 6.69
N GLN A 10 -12.91 -13.08 5.70
CA GLN A 10 -11.76 -12.49 5.02
C GLN A 10 -12.24 -11.55 3.94
N ARG A 11 -12.64 -10.39 4.34
CA ARG A 11 -13.02 -9.37 3.40
C ARG A 11 -11.91 -8.41 3.17
N GLU A 12 -11.58 -8.18 1.93
CA GLU A 12 -10.65 -7.12 1.57
C GLU A 12 -11.36 -5.77 1.68
N ASN A 13 -10.73 -4.83 2.36
CA ASN A 13 -11.25 -3.47 2.44
C ASN A 13 -11.16 -2.79 1.09
N VAL A 14 -12.19 -2.05 0.73
CA VAL A 14 -12.16 -1.21 -0.45
C VAL A 14 -11.39 0.06 -0.09
N VAL A 15 -10.15 0.15 -0.55
CA VAL A 15 -9.26 1.27 -0.25
C VAL A 15 -9.43 2.39 -1.29
N PHE A 16 -9.54 2.04 -2.57
CA PHE A 16 -9.57 3.03 -3.64
C PHE A 16 -10.97 3.15 -4.24
N ASP A 17 -11.45 4.38 -4.33
CA ASP A 17 -12.68 4.67 -5.08
C ASP A 17 -12.38 4.90 -6.55
N ILE A 18 -11.29 5.61 -6.86
CA ILE A 18 -10.88 5.93 -8.23
C ILE A 18 -9.39 5.68 -8.34
N VAL A 19 -8.99 4.93 -9.36
CA VAL A 19 -7.59 4.71 -9.71
C VAL A 19 -7.38 5.29 -11.10
N LEU A 20 -6.58 6.34 -11.20
CA LEU A 20 -6.29 7.00 -12.47
C LEU A 20 -4.96 6.54 -13.07
N SER A 21 -4.00 6.17 -12.24
CA SER A 21 -2.68 5.79 -12.72
C SER A 21 -1.99 4.87 -11.72
N THR A 22 -1.19 3.93 -12.25
CA THR A 22 -0.36 3.03 -11.43
C THR A 22 1.10 3.15 -11.86
N TYR A 23 2.01 2.72 -10.99
CA TYR A 23 3.44 2.70 -11.28
C TYR A 23 3.70 1.72 -12.43
N PRO A 24 4.32 2.15 -13.54
CA PRO A 24 4.52 1.28 -14.71
C PRO A 24 5.35 0.05 -14.39
N GLY A 25 4.82 -1.13 -14.74
CA GLY A 25 5.50 -2.40 -14.54
C GLY A 25 5.42 -2.97 -13.14
N GLY A 26 4.76 -2.27 -12.22
CA GLY A 26 4.66 -2.70 -10.82
C GLY A 26 5.96 -2.51 -10.05
N VAL A 27 5.97 -2.92 -8.79
CA VAL A 27 7.11 -2.76 -7.89
C VAL A 27 7.43 -4.09 -7.22
N LEU A 28 8.69 -4.50 -7.29
CA LEU A 28 9.19 -5.66 -6.54
C LEU A 28 9.55 -5.19 -5.14
N VAL A 29 8.85 -5.73 -4.13
CA VAL A 29 8.97 -5.29 -2.75
C VAL A 29 10.05 -6.08 -2.03
N ASP A 30 10.90 -5.39 -1.26
CA ASP A 30 11.86 -6.03 -0.36
C ASP A 30 11.11 -6.74 0.76
N ASN A 31 11.37 -8.04 0.91
CA ASN A 31 10.64 -8.89 1.85
C ASN A 31 11.03 -8.67 3.32
N ILE A 32 12.18 -8.11 3.59
CA ILE A 32 12.68 -7.99 4.97
C ILE A 32 11.72 -7.14 5.81
N ASP A 33 11.45 -5.92 5.38
CA ASP A 33 10.54 -5.03 6.10
C ASP A 33 9.09 -5.50 5.99
N ALA A 34 8.72 -6.07 4.85
CA ALA A 34 7.36 -6.57 4.64
C ALA A 34 7.03 -7.70 5.63
N LYS A 35 7.93 -8.68 5.77
CA LYS A 35 7.73 -9.79 6.72
C LYS A 35 7.75 -9.33 8.17
N ALA A 36 8.59 -8.34 8.48
CA ALA A 36 8.67 -7.80 9.84
C ALA A 36 7.39 -7.06 10.23
N ARG A 37 6.82 -6.30 9.31
CA ARG A 37 5.60 -5.53 9.57
C ARG A 37 4.33 -6.36 9.47
N PHE A 38 4.23 -7.21 8.46
CA PHE A 38 3.03 -7.99 8.17
C PHE A 38 3.27 -9.45 8.51
N THR A 39 3.15 -9.77 9.78
CA THR A 39 3.42 -11.13 10.30
C THR A 39 2.42 -12.17 9.82
N ASP A 40 1.25 -11.74 9.31
CA ASP A 40 0.27 -12.64 8.72
C ASP A 40 0.62 -13.04 7.29
N GLY A 41 1.70 -12.51 6.74
CA GLY A 41 2.18 -12.87 5.42
C GLY A 41 1.49 -12.18 4.25
N VAL A 42 0.78 -11.08 4.50
CA VAL A 42 0.03 -10.35 3.47
C VAL A 42 0.37 -8.86 3.55
N ILE A 43 0.70 -8.26 2.40
CA ILE A 43 0.81 -6.80 2.27
C ILE A 43 -0.59 -6.29 1.92
N PRO A 44 -1.28 -5.58 2.82
CA PRO A 44 -2.64 -5.13 2.54
C PRO A 44 -2.67 -3.97 1.54
N ALA A 45 -3.79 -3.83 0.85
CA ALA A 45 -4.03 -2.68 0.00
C ALA A 45 -3.94 -1.39 0.84
N GLY A 46 -3.38 -0.35 0.26
CA GLY A 46 -3.19 0.93 0.95
C GLY A 46 -1.85 1.07 1.65
N THR A 47 -0.98 0.06 1.61
CA THR A 47 0.37 0.15 2.18
C THR A 47 1.23 1.08 1.32
N ILE A 48 1.94 2.02 1.95
CA ILE A 48 2.81 2.94 1.22
C ILE A 48 4.08 2.21 0.76
N ILE A 49 4.48 2.47 -0.48
CA ILE A 49 5.68 1.90 -1.08
C ILE A 49 6.67 3.01 -1.38
N VAL A 50 7.87 2.88 -0.85
CA VAL A 50 8.97 3.81 -1.11
C VAL A 50 9.90 3.17 -2.14
N ILE A 51 10.15 3.88 -3.23
CA ILE A 51 10.99 3.37 -4.34
C ILE A 51 12.46 3.47 -3.95
N THR A 52 13.17 2.35 -4.07
CA THR A 52 14.62 2.27 -3.79
C THR A 52 15.46 2.16 -5.06
N ALA A 53 14.87 1.66 -6.14
CA ALA A 53 15.49 1.54 -7.46
C ALA A 53 14.35 1.41 -8.49
N PRO A 54 14.62 1.53 -9.80
CA PRO A 54 13.55 1.37 -10.79
C PRO A 54 12.82 0.03 -10.64
N ASN A 55 11.51 0.11 -10.45
CA ASN A 55 10.61 -1.03 -10.22
C ASN A 55 10.94 -1.86 -8.96
N LYS A 56 11.67 -1.26 -8.01
CA LYS A 56 11.96 -1.88 -6.72
C LYS A 56 11.62 -0.92 -5.60
N GLY A 57 11.11 -1.46 -4.50
CA GLY A 57 10.72 -0.64 -3.36
C GLY A 57 10.62 -1.43 -2.08
N LYS A 58 10.20 -0.75 -1.03
CA LYS A 58 10.05 -1.34 0.29
C LYS A 58 8.84 -0.76 1.02
N VAL A 59 8.34 -1.52 1.99
CA VAL A 59 7.35 -1.02 2.94
C VAL A 59 8.06 -0.36 4.12
N ILE A 60 7.35 0.48 4.86
CA ILE A 60 7.91 1.14 6.04
C ILE A 60 7.45 0.39 7.29
N ASN A 61 8.40 -0.16 8.04
CA ASN A 61 8.11 -0.87 9.28
C ASN A 61 8.35 0.03 10.50
N ALA A 62 7.75 1.21 10.47
CA ALA A 62 7.83 2.21 11.54
C ALA A 62 6.71 3.23 11.34
N ASP A 63 6.50 4.08 12.32
CA ASP A 63 5.58 5.19 12.14
C ASP A 63 6.06 6.08 11.00
N LEU A 64 5.13 6.57 10.18
CA LEU A 64 5.47 7.36 9.02
C LEU A 64 6.01 8.73 9.44
N THR A 65 7.11 9.14 8.81
CA THR A 65 7.70 10.46 8.96
C THR A 65 8.01 11.01 7.58
N ALA A 66 8.19 12.32 7.49
CA ALA A 66 8.56 12.94 6.21
C ALA A 66 9.86 12.35 5.65
N ALA A 67 10.77 11.94 6.54
CA ALA A 67 12.06 11.39 6.12
C ALA A 67 11.93 9.96 5.58
N ASN A 68 11.19 9.09 6.28
CA ASN A 68 11.14 7.67 5.90
C ASN A 68 10.23 7.36 4.71
N ILE A 69 9.31 8.26 4.37
CA ILE A 69 8.47 8.09 3.17
C ILE A 69 8.96 8.90 1.98
N LYS A 70 10.10 9.56 2.11
CA LYS A 70 10.68 10.31 1.00
C LYS A 70 10.96 9.36 -0.16
N GLY A 71 10.49 9.71 -1.35
CA GLY A 71 10.59 8.85 -2.53
C GLY A 71 9.43 7.88 -2.67
N ALA A 72 8.39 8.01 -1.86
CA ALA A 72 7.19 7.16 -1.98
C ALA A 72 6.55 7.36 -3.36
N ALA A 73 6.20 6.22 -4.00
CA ALA A 73 5.52 6.25 -5.28
C ALA A 73 4.00 6.32 -5.12
N GLY A 74 3.47 5.68 -4.11
CA GLY A 74 2.04 5.62 -3.87
C GLY A 74 1.67 4.50 -2.92
N LEU A 75 0.44 4.00 -3.05
CA LEU A 75 -0.12 2.98 -2.16
C LEU A 75 -0.40 1.71 -2.94
N VAL A 76 -0.27 0.56 -2.29
CA VAL A 76 -0.55 -0.75 -2.90
C VAL A 76 -2.03 -0.82 -3.29
N GLN A 77 -2.28 -1.25 -4.52
CA GLN A 77 -3.64 -1.29 -5.06
C GLN A 77 -4.48 -2.44 -4.51
N LYS A 78 -3.88 -3.63 -4.39
CA LYS A 78 -4.56 -4.83 -3.91
C LYS A 78 -3.68 -5.57 -2.92
N SER A 79 -4.30 -6.25 -1.96
CA SER A 79 -3.58 -7.09 -1.02
C SER A 79 -2.84 -8.22 -1.75
N VAL A 80 -1.60 -8.46 -1.37
CA VAL A 80 -0.73 -9.44 -2.03
C VAL A 80 -0.04 -10.28 -0.95
N ALA A 81 -0.01 -11.60 -1.14
CA ALA A 81 0.73 -12.50 -0.26
C ALA A 81 2.24 -12.24 -0.40
N ILE A 82 2.95 -12.26 0.73
CA ILE A 82 4.41 -12.11 0.72
C ILE A 82 5.03 -13.44 0.31
N GLU A 83 5.84 -13.39 -0.74
CA GLU A 83 6.53 -14.55 -1.32
C GLU A 83 8.02 -14.24 -1.47
N ASP A 84 8.77 -15.14 -2.09
CA ASP A 84 10.20 -14.89 -2.35
C ASP A 84 10.41 -13.67 -3.23
N PHE A 85 9.51 -13.49 -4.22
CA PHE A 85 9.51 -12.32 -5.11
C PHE A 85 8.12 -11.72 -5.06
N THR A 86 7.93 -10.73 -4.19
CA THR A 86 6.63 -10.10 -3.99
C THR A 86 6.51 -8.88 -4.90
N GLN A 87 5.63 -8.97 -5.89
CA GLN A 87 5.37 -7.86 -6.80
C GLN A 87 3.99 -7.28 -6.53
N VAL A 88 3.92 -5.95 -6.43
CA VAL A 88 2.67 -5.24 -6.13
C VAL A 88 2.38 -4.20 -7.20
N SER A 89 1.10 -3.90 -7.38
CA SER A 89 0.66 -2.78 -8.19
C SER A 89 0.50 -1.57 -7.26
N VAL A 90 1.11 -0.45 -7.62
CA VAL A 90 1.13 0.76 -6.78
C VAL A 90 0.33 1.85 -7.46
N VAL A 91 -0.70 2.38 -6.76
CA VAL A 91 -1.51 3.49 -7.25
C VAL A 91 -0.76 4.79 -7.03
N THR A 92 -0.48 5.49 -8.11
CA THR A 92 0.25 6.77 -8.08
C THR A 92 -0.67 7.97 -8.20
N ASP A 93 -1.88 7.79 -8.71
CA ASP A 93 -2.86 8.85 -8.88
C ASP A 93 -4.25 8.27 -8.68
N GLY A 94 -5.04 8.88 -7.80
CA GLY A 94 -6.39 8.43 -7.53
C GLY A 94 -6.90 8.92 -6.19
N THR A 95 -8.05 8.39 -5.77
CA THR A 95 -8.65 8.69 -4.47
C THR A 95 -8.75 7.44 -3.62
N PHE A 96 -8.51 7.57 -2.32
CA PHE A 96 -8.56 6.45 -1.39
C PHE A 96 -9.39 6.80 -0.17
N ARG A 97 -9.80 5.76 0.57
CA ARG A 97 -10.55 5.90 1.81
C ARG A 97 -9.61 5.78 3.00
N THR A 98 -9.46 6.87 3.76
CA THR A 98 -8.55 6.91 4.90
C THR A 98 -8.85 5.81 5.91
N VAL A 99 -10.12 5.57 6.20
CA VAL A 99 -10.52 4.57 7.21
C VAL A 99 -10.15 3.14 6.82
N ALA A 100 -9.92 2.88 5.53
CA ALA A 100 -9.58 1.55 5.03
C ALA A 100 -8.07 1.29 4.97
N LEU A 101 -7.25 2.29 5.28
CA LEU A 101 -5.80 2.15 5.23
C LEU A 101 -5.28 1.30 6.39
N PRO A 102 -4.12 0.63 6.22
CA PRO A 102 -3.41 0.03 7.35
C PRO A 102 -3.06 1.05 8.43
N ASP A 103 -2.79 0.60 9.65
CA ASP A 103 -2.66 1.46 10.82
C ASP A 103 -1.64 2.59 10.65
N LYS A 104 -0.45 2.27 10.15
CA LYS A 104 0.62 3.28 10.01
C LYS A 104 0.29 4.30 8.94
N GLU A 105 -0.28 3.86 7.83
CA GLU A 105 -0.70 4.75 6.75
C GLU A 105 -1.87 5.61 7.19
N LYS A 106 -2.82 5.04 7.92
CA LYS A 106 -3.96 5.81 8.45
C LYS A 106 -3.48 6.93 9.36
N ALA A 107 -2.54 6.66 10.24
CA ALA A 107 -1.99 7.66 11.15
C ALA A 107 -1.18 8.74 10.41
N GLY A 108 -0.57 8.38 9.27
CA GLY A 108 0.30 9.26 8.50
C GLY A 108 -0.30 9.82 7.22
N VAL A 109 -1.63 9.86 7.10
CA VAL A 109 -2.30 10.31 5.86
C VAL A 109 -1.83 11.69 5.41
N ALA A 110 -1.67 12.63 6.33
CA ALA A 110 -1.24 13.99 5.98
C ALA A 110 0.14 13.98 5.32
N LEU A 111 1.04 13.12 5.79
CA LEU A 111 2.37 12.97 5.20
C LEU A 111 2.31 12.31 3.84
N ILE A 112 1.44 11.30 3.67
CA ILE A 112 1.26 10.60 2.40
C ILE A 112 0.79 11.57 1.32
N VAL A 113 -0.24 12.35 1.61
CA VAL A 113 -0.80 13.30 0.65
C VAL A 113 0.21 14.39 0.30
N LYS A 114 1.05 14.76 1.25
CA LYS A 114 2.10 15.76 1.01
C LYS A 114 3.21 15.20 0.11
N GLU A 115 3.61 13.95 0.34
CA GLU A 115 4.69 13.32 -0.44
C GLU A 115 4.18 12.89 -1.83
N VAL A 116 2.94 12.44 -1.95
CA VAL A 116 2.33 12.01 -3.21
C VAL A 116 1.06 12.84 -3.45
N PRO A 117 1.20 14.09 -3.94
CA PRO A 117 0.05 15.01 -4.06
C PRO A 117 -1.03 14.56 -5.03
N THR A 118 -0.73 13.59 -5.90
CA THR A 118 -1.71 13.04 -6.84
C THR A 118 -2.69 12.07 -6.17
N LEU A 119 -2.41 11.66 -4.93
CA LEU A 119 -3.34 10.86 -4.13
C LEU A 119 -4.17 11.77 -3.23
N LYS A 120 -5.47 11.49 -3.18
CA LYS A 120 -6.40 12.25 -2.33
C LYS A 120 -7.11 11.29 -1.39
N GLY A 121 -7.09 11.61 -0.09
CA GLY A 121 -7.74 10.81 0.94
C GLY A 121 -9.08 11.40 1.36
N TRP A 122 -10.02 10.51 1.61
CA TRP A 122 -11.34 10.85 2.12
C TRP A 122 -11.55 10.32 3.53
#